data_cd94b453312c9bd26b9ca60376110f45
#
_entry.id   cd94b453312c9bd26b9ca60376110f45
#
_cell.length_a   1.000
_cell.length_b   1.000
_cell.length_c   1.000
_cell.angle_alpha   90.00
_cell.angle_beta   90.00
_cell.angle_gamma   90.00
#
_symmetry.space_group_name_H-M   'P 1'
#
loop_
_entity.id
_entity.type
_entity.pdbx_description
1 polymer ?
#
loop_
_entity_poly.entity_id
_entity_poly.type
_entity_poly.pdbx_seq_one_letter_code
_entity_poly.pdbx_strand_id
1 'polypeptide(L)'
;MWPGATQEEPMSKTLERTVEPVARSRDSSRRLATLGAGCAFVSAALIWLCRAEDPSVHYVSQLGATGMPTAPLFNLALLLLAIAAVMVDRALLSRRVGYVAGWPIATTLLVCGLCFGFASVVTCSPGCPVPFTAGSLPQDLVHITFAVLGFLLAIVAMAQTAMLRRRPWMRAVSILTLTAVGVTSFTGAMIALFRGDTVFGGNLEFAAATLAIVWFGVFGLQVAADALAADGGRPAAERRVP
;
A
#
# COMPACT_ATOMS: atom_id res chain seq x y z
N MET A 1 -45.50 4.51 -51.55
CA MET A 1 -44.07 4.56 -51.23
C MET A 1 -43.97 4.50 -49.69
N TRP A 2 -43.66 3.34 -49.13
CA TRP A 2 -43.49 3.15 -47.70
C TRP A 2 -41.99 3.25 -47.39
N PRO A 3 -41.55 4.03 -46.39
CA PRO A 3 -40.14 4.06 -46.01
C PRO A 3 -39.79 2.89 -45.14
N GLY A 4 -38.59 2.38 -45.42
CA GLY A 4 -37.76 1.37 -44.84
C GLY A 4 -38.03 0.80 -43.46
N ALA A 5 -37.96 -0.51 -43.40
CA ALA A 5 -37.82 -1.26 -42.18
C ALA A 5 -36.52 -0.88 -41.49
N THR A 6 -36.63 -0.28 -40.31
CA THR A 6 -35.51 -0.17 -39.41
C THR A 6 -35.05 -1.57 -38.98
N GLN A 7 -33.88 -2.00 -39.40
CA GLN A 7 -33.24 -3.22 -38.90
C GLN A 7 -33.04 -3.03 -37.38
N GLU A 8 -33.88 -3.69 -36.59
CA GLU A 8 -33.63 -3.88 -35.17
C GLU A 8 -32.39 -4.76 -35.02
N GLU A 9 -31.29 -4.19 -34.64
CA GLU A 9 -30.09 -4.96 -34.24
C GLU A 9 -30.53 -5.92 -33.13
N PRO A 10 -30.28 -7.23 -33.24
CA PRO A 10 -30.73 -8.19 -32.25
C PRO A 10 -30.18 -7.86 -30.88
N MET A 11 -31.05 -7.71 -29.89
CA MET A 11 -30.80 -7.34 -28.49
C MET A 11 -29.66 -8.18 -27.86
N SER A 12 -29.36 -9.37 -28.41
CA SER A 12 -28.25 -10.24 -28.00
C SER A 12 -26.86 -9.61 -28.25
N LYS A 13 -26.67 -8.94 -29.42
CA LYS A 13 -25.38 -8.29 -29.74
C LYS A 13 -25.09 -7.07 -28.88
N THR A 14 -26.10 -6.34 -28.44
CA THR A 14 -25.96 -5.19 -27.54
C THR A 14 -25.60 -5.64 -26.13
N LEU A 15 -26.14 -6.75 -25.65
CA LEU A 15 -25.79 -7.38 -24.38
C LEU A 15 -24.35 -7.93 -24.36
N GLU A 16 -23.91 -8.59 -25.44
CA GLU A 16 -22.51 -9.06 -25.53
C GLU A 16 -21.51 -7.92 -25.49
N ARG A 17 -21.75 -6.80 -26.20
CA ARG A 17 -20.86 -5.62 -26.20
C ARG A 17 -20.71 -4.96 -24.83
N THR A 18 -21.70 -5.04 -23.95
CA THR A 18 -21.67 -4.41 -22.62
C THR A 18 -21.07 -5.32 -21.54
N VAL A 19 -21.14 -6.66 -21.72
CA VAL A 19 -20.68 -7.64 -20.71
C VAL A 19 -19.17 -7.89 -20.78
N GLU A 20 -18.58 -7.93 -21.96
CA GLU A 20 -17.16 -8.22 -22.17
C GLU A 20 -16.21 -7.18 -21.55
N PRO A 21 -16.43 -5.86 -21.71
CA PRO A 21 -15.55 -4.85 -21.08
C PRO A 21 -15.57 -4.87 -19.56
N VAL A 22 -16.73 -5.22 -18.95
CA VAL A 22 -16.88 -5.28 -17.49
C VAL A 22 -16.15 -6.49 -16.90
N ALA A 23 -16.20 -7.64 -17.56
CA ALA A 23 -15.49 -8.85 -17.14
C ALA A 23 -13.96 -8.67 -17.21
N ARG A 24 -13.47 -8.09 -18.31
CA ARG A 24 -12.04 -7.78 -18.51
C ARG A 24 -11.52 -6.78 -17.49
N SER A 25 -12.30 -5.77 -17.12
CA SER A 25 -11.95 -4.79 -16.09
C SER A 25 -11.80 -5.42 -14.70
N ARG A 26 -12.62 -6.42 -14.36
CA ARG A 26 -12.57 -7.09 -13.05
C ARG A 26 -11.40 -8.05 -12.92
N ASP A 27 -11.07 -8.81 -13.96
CA ASP A 27 -9.90 -9.69 -13.97
C ASP A 27 -8.60 -8.87 -13.86
N SER A 28 -8.53 -7.74 -14.56
CA SER A 28 -7.45 -6.78 -14.43
C SER A 28 -7.30 -6.25 -13.00
N SER A 29 -8.41 -5.85 -12.35
CA SER A 29 -8.39 -5.38 -10.96
C SER A 29 -7.89 -6.43 -9.98
N ARG A 30 -8.33 -7.69 -10.15
CA ARG A 30 -7.86 -8.81 -9.34
C ARG A 30 -6.37 -9.02 -9.49
N ARG A 31 -5.86 -9.08 -10.74
CA ARG A 31 -4.43 -9.25 -11.03
C ARG A 31 -3.61 -8.12 -10.42
N LEU A 32 -4.02 -6.87 -10.61
CA LEU A 32 -3.34 -5.72 -10.03
C LEU A 32 -3.28 -5.79 -8.49
N ALA A 33 -4.40 -6.08 -7.83
CA ALA A 33 -4.43 -6.19 -6.39
C ALA A 33 -3.56 -7.34 -5.86
N THR A 34 -3.55 -8.50 -6.54
CA THR A 34 -2.71 -9.64 -6.17
C THR A 34 -1.22 -9.33 -6.35
N LEU A 35 -0.85 -8.73 -7.48
CA LEU A 35 0.54 -8.33 -7.75
C LEU A 35 1.00 -7.25 -6.76
N GLY A 36 0.13 -6.26 -6.46
CA GLY A 36 0.42 -5.25 -5.46
C GLY A 36 0.65 -5.86 -4.06
N ALA A 37 -0.19 -6.82 -3.66
CA ALA A 37 0.03 -7.55 -2.41
C ALA A 37 1.36 -8.32 -2.41
N GLY A 38 1.70 -8.98 -3.51
CA GLY A 38 2.98 -9.65 -3.70
C GLY A 38 4.17 -8.70 -3.55
N CYS A 39 4.12 -7.54 -4.21
CA CYS A 39 5.16 -6.51 -4.08
C CYS A 39 5.31 -6.02 -2.63
N ALA A 40 4.21 -5.85 -1.88
CA ALA A 40 4.26 -5.47 -0.48
C ALA A 40 4.95 -6.53 0.39
N PHE A 41 4.62 -7.81 0.22
CA PHE A 41 5.28 -8.89 0.97
C PHE A 41 6.75 -9.05 0.60
N VAL A 42 7.11 -8.90 -0.68
CA VAL A 42 8.51 -8.88 -1.12
C VAL A 42 9.25 -7.70 -0.50
N SER A 43 8.65 -6.52 -0.46
CA SER A 43 9.22 -5.34 0.21
C SER A 43 9.53 -5.64 1.69
N ALA A 44 8.58 -6.21 2.44
CA ALA A 44 8.80 -6.60 3.83
C ALA A 44 9.97 -7.59 3.96
N ALA A 45 10.03 -8.62 3.11
CA ALA A 45 11.09 -9.61 3.11
C ALA A 45 12.48 -8.99 2.83
N LEU A 46 12.56 -8.05 1.87
CA LEU A 46 13.81 -7.35 1.56
C LEU A 46 14.29 -6.47 2.72
N ILE A 47 13.38 -5.77 3.42
CA ILE A 47 13.73 -4.98 4.61
C ILE A 47 14.32 -5.88 5.70
N TRP A 48 13.71 -7.04 5.95
CA TRP A 48 14.24 -7.99 6.93
C TRP A 48 15.54 -8.65 6.50
N LEU A 49 15.73 -8.89 5.20
CA LEU A 49 17.01 -9.35 4.66
C LEU A 49 18.12 -8.31 4.90
N CYS A 50 17.86 -7.03 4.61
CA CYS A 50 18.79 -5.95 4.93
C CYS A 50 19.13 -5.88 6.43
N ARG A 51 18.13 -6.09 7.29
CA ARG A 51 18.33 -6.13 8.75
C ARG A 51 19.19 -7.31 9.19
N ALA A 52 19.04 -8.45 8.52
CA ALA A 52 19.85 -9.64 8.80
C ALA A 52 21.32 -9.49 8.33
N GLU A 53 21.53 -8.77 7.21
CA GLU A 53 22.88 -8.47 6.69
C GLU A 53 23.65 -7.49 7.57
N ASP A 54 22.95 -6.52 8.19
CA ASP A 54 23.57 -5.57 9.11
C ASP A 54 22.76 -5.43 10.41
N PRO A 55 22.96 -6.33 11.39
CA PRO A 55 22.28 -6.26 12.68
C PRO A 55 22.68 -5.07 13.57
N SER A 56 23.76 -4.36 13.24
CA SER A 56 24.24 -3.20 14.00
C SER A 56 23.41 -1.94 13.75
N VAL A 57 22.65 -1.92 12.64
CA VAL A 57 21.75 -0.83 12.30
C VAL A 57 20.56 -0.81 13.26
N HIS A 58 20.27 0.34 13.85
CA HIS A 58 19.18 0.46 14.83
C HIS A 58 17.86 0.83 14.17
N TYR A 59 17.82 1.85 13.34
CA TYR A 59 16.60 2.37 12.71
C TYR A 59 16.43 1.85 11.27
N VAL A 60 15.19 1.61 10.84
CA VAL A 60 14.87 1.11 9.48
C VAL A 60 15.44 2.01 8.40
N SER A 61 15.32 3.34 8.57
CA SER A 61 15.81 4.33 7.60
C SER A 61 17.32 4.29 7.38
N GLN A 62 18.10 3.88 8.38
CA GLN A 62 19.56 3.74 8.27
C GLN A 62 19.99 2.69 7.24
N LEU A 63 19.18 1.63 7.01
CA LEU A 63 19.45 0.60 6.00
C LEU A 63 19.56 1.18 4.58
N GLY A 64 18.83 2.27 4.31
CA GLY A 64 18.81 2.96 3.02
C GLY A 64 19.73 4.17 2.93
N ALA A 65 20.50 4.46 3.99
CA ALA A 65 21.36 5.65 4.04
C ALA A 65 22.49 5.59 3.00
N THR A 66 22.90 6.75 2.54
CA THR A 66 23.99 6.88 1.55
C THR A 66 25.26 6.19 2.05
N GLY A 67 25.82 5.32 1.23
CA GLY A 67 27.04 4.58 1.52
C GLY A 67 26.85 3.25 2.26
N MET A 68 25.63 2.91 2.68
CA MET A 68 25.35 1.61 3.29
C MET A 68 25.33 0.50 2.22
N PRO A 69 25.92 -0.66 2.48
CA PRO A 69 25.87 -1.81 1.56
C PRO A 69 24.44 -2.29 1.26
N THR A 70 23.55 -2.14 2.23
CA THR A 70 22.13 -2.51 2.14
C THR A 70 21.27 -1.50 1.39
N ALA A 71 21.76 -0.27 1.16
CA ALA A 71 20.98 0.82 0.58
C ALA A 71 20.31 0.50 -0.77
N PRO A 72 20.97 -0.15 -1.74
CA PRO A 72 20.31 -0.47 -3.01
C PRO A 72 19.11 -1.40 -2.81
N LEU A 73 19.24 -2.41 -1.94
CA LEU A 73 18.20 -3.39 -1.69
C LEU A 73 17.04 -2.81 -0.87
N PHE A 74 17.36 -2.02 0.14
CA PHE A 74 16.37 -1.32 0.95
C PHE A 74 15.56 -0.30 0.12
N ASN A 75 16.23 0.51 -0.70
CA ASN A 75 15.55 1.49 -1.56
C ASN A 75 14.71 0.81 -2.64
N LEU A 76 15.13 -0.37 -3.14
CA LEU A 76 14.28 -1.21 -3.99
C LEU A 76 13.03 -1.67 -3.23
N ALA A 77 13.14 -2.05 -1.95
CA ALA A 77 11.98 -2.42 -1.14
C ALA A 77 10.96 -1.26 -1.02
N LEU A 78 11.42 -0.02 -0.78
CA LEU A 78 10.55 1.16 -0.75
C LEU A 78 9.90 1.43 -2.11
N LEU A 79 10.64 1.26 -3.20
CA LEU A 79 10.11 1.41 -4.56
C LEU A 79 9.03 0.35 -4.87
N LEU A 80 9.25 -0.90 -4.45
CA LEU A 80 8.24 -1.96 -4.58
C LEU A 80 6.97 -1.63 -3.79
N LEU A 81 7.10 -1.00 -2.63
CA LEU A 81 5.95 -0.54 -1.84
C LEU A 81 5.17 0.57 -2.57
N ALA A 82 5.87 1.50 -3.22
CA ALA A 82 5.24 2.52 -4.06
C ALA A 82 4.51 1.91 -5.26
N ILE A 83 5.13 0.95 -5.95
CA ILE A 83 4.51 0.20 -7.06
C ILE A 83 3.27 -0.56 -6.57
N ALA A 84 3.36 -1.21 -5.42
CA ALA A 84 2.24 -1.91 -4.80
C ALA A 84 1.05 -0.96 -4.56
N ALA A 85 1.33 0.26 -4.05
CA ALA A 85 0.30 1.27 -3.82
C ALA A 85 -0.40 1.71 -5.10
N VAL A 86 0.35 1.95 -6.18
CA VAL A 86 -0.22 2.26 -7.51
C VAL A 86 -1.09 1.11 -8.02
N MET A 87 -0.65 -0.13 -7.89
CA MET A 87 -1.41 -1.30 -8.35
C MET A 87 -2.73 -1.47 -7.58
N VAL A 88 -2.70 -1.33 -6.25
CA VAL A 88 -3.90 -1.44 -5.40
C VAL A 88 -4.83 -0.26 -5.64
N ASP A 89 -4.31 0.97 -5.80
CA ASP A 89 -5.08 2.15 -6.19
C ASP A 89 -5.88 1.91 -7.48
N ARG A 90 -5.22 1.44 -8.55
CA ARG A 90 -5.87 1.14 -9.83
C ARG A 90 -6.95 0.06 -9.70
N ALA A 91 -6.70 -0.94 -8.86
CA ALA A 91 -7.70 -1.98 -8.59
C ALA A 91 -8.92 -1.44 -7.85
N LEU A 92 -8.76 -0.51 -6.92
CA LEU A 92 -9.84 0.13 -6.17
C LEU A 92 -10.63 1.15 -7.01
N LEU A 93 -9.95 2.00 -7.78
CA LEU A 93 -10.58 3.02 -8.62
C LEU A 93 -11.53 2.39 -9.65
N SER A 94 -11.15 1.27 -10.25
CA SER A 94 -12.00 0.55 -11.20
C SER A 94 -13.32 0.04 -10.60
N ARG A 95 -13.42 0.03 -9.26
CA ARG A 95 -14.58 -0.47 -8.50
C ARG A 95 -15.40 0.62 -7.81
N ARG A 96 -14.92 1.85 -7.77
CA ARG A 96 -15.52 2.95 -7.00
C ARG A 96 -15.83 2.57 -5.55
N VAL A 97 -14.93 1.83 -4.90
CA VAL A 97 -15.10 1.30 -3.53
C VAL A 97 -14.18 2.04 -2.57
N GLY A 98 -14.65 2.24 -1.35
CA GLY A 98 -13.79 2.66 -0.24
C GLY A 98 -13.71 4.17 -0.03
N TYR A 99 -14.85 4.84 -0.03
CA TYR A 99 -14.95 6.25 0.40
C TYR A 99 -15.29 6.34 1.89
N VAL A 100 -14.57 7.18 2.61
CA VAL A 100 -14.86 7.55 3.99
C VAL A 100 -14.89 9.08 4.07
N ALA A 101 -16.03 9.64 4.49
CA ALA A 101 -16.26 11.09 4.53
C ALA A 101 -15.93 11.81 3.20
N GLY A 102 -16.23 11.18 2.06
CA GLY A 102 -15.95 11.71 0.72
C GLY A 102 -14.50 11.52 0.25
N TRP A 103 -13.60 11.00 1.11
CA TRP A 103 -12.19 10.78 0.76
C TRP A 103 -11.93 9.31 0.37
N PRO A 104 -11.39 9.04 -0.83
CA PRO A 104 -11.15 7.68 -1.28
C PRO A 104 -9.90 7.07 -0.61
N ILE A 105 -10.04 5.84 -0.10
CA ILE A 105 -8.91 5.06 0.46
C ILE A 105 -7.81 4.87 -0.59
N ALA A 106 -8.19 4.68 -1.86
CA ALA A 106 -7.27 4.57 -2.98
C ALA A 106 -6.28 5.75 -3.01
N THR A 107 -6.78 6.98 -2.96
CA THR A 107 -5.94 8.18 -2.97
C THR A 107 -5.01 8.23 -1.75
N THR A 108 -5.49 7.86 -0.55
CA THR A 108 -4.65 7.81 0.64
C THR A 108 -3.49 6.83 0.46
N LEU A 109 -3.77 5.63 -0.05
CA LEU A 109 -2.75 4.60 -0.31
C LEU A 109 -1.78 5.02 -1.42
N LEU A 110 -2.28 5.67 -2.48
CA LEU A 110 -1.43 6.18 -3.56
C LEU A 110 -0.45 7.22 -3.04
N VAL A 111 -0.93 8.23 -2.29
CA VAL A 111 -0.07 9.28 -1.75
C VAL A 111 0.92 8.70 -0.73
N CYS A 112 0.48 7.74 0.11
CA CYS A 112 1.35 6.99 1.02
C CYS A 112 2.50 6.30 0.25
N GLY A 113 2.16 5.56 -0.81
CA GLY A 113 3.15 4.89 -1.66
C GLY A 113 4.11 5.87 -2.35
N LEU A 114 3.59 6.99 -2.85
CA LEU A 114 4.42 8.04 -3.44
C LEU A 114 5.42 8.62 -2.42
N CYS A 115 5.01 8.82 -1.17
CA CYS A 115 5.92 9.25 -0.11
C CYS A 115 7.09 8.28 0.08
N PHE A 116 6.82 6.97 0.15
CA PHE A 116 7.89 5.96 0.23
C PHE A 116 8.72 5.88 -1.07
N GLY A 117 8.09 6.08 -2.23
CA GLY A 117 8.79 6.20 -3.51
C GLY A 117 9.77 7.38 -3.53
N PHE A 118 9.38 8.54 -3.01
CA PHE A 118 10.29 9.68 -2.83
C PHE A 118 11.41 9.37 -1.85
N ALA A 119 11.09 8.76 -0.70
CA ALA A 119 12.09 8.35 0.29
C ALA A 119 13.10 7.33 -0.28
N SER A 120 12.71 6.52 -1.26
CA SER A 120 13.61 5.56 -1.92
C SER A 120 14.65 6.23 -2.81
N VAL A 121 14.36 7.42 -3.34
CA VAL A 121 15.25 8.19 -4.24
C VAL A 121 16.04 9.23 -3.46
N VAL A 122 15.40 9.93 -2.54
CA VAL A 122 16.06 10.90 -1.66
C VAL A 122 16.51 10.17 -0.40
N THR A 123 17.69 9.57 -0.45
CA THR A 123 18.27 8.82 0.67
C THR A 123 18.79 9.77 1.74
N CYS A 124 18.76 9.36 3.01
CA CYS A 124 19.44 10.13 4.05
C CYS A 124 20.97 10.00 3.98
N SER A 125 21.66 10.93 4.63
CA SER A 125 23.11 10.92 4.79
C SER A 125 23.56 9.74 5.69
N PRO A 126 24.86 9.41 5.72
CA PRO A 126 25.36 8.29 6.54
C PRO A 126 24.90 8.38 7.99
N GLY A 127 24.32 7.30 8.51
CA GLY A 127 23.75 7.22 9.85
C GLY A 127 22.34 7.79 10.00
N CYS A 128 21.81 8.42 8.97
CA CYS A 128 20.45 9.01 8.94
C CYS A 128 20.15 9.88 10.18
N PRO A 129 20.92 10.96 10.40
CA PRO A 129 20.79 11.78 11.60
C PRO A 129 19.42 12.48 11.65
N VAL A 130 18.91 12.65 12.88
CA VAL A 130 17.65 13.37 13.10
C VAL A 130 17.82 14.82 12.61
N PRO A 131 16.87 15.39 11.86
CA PRO A 131 16.94 16.76 11.38
C PRO A 131 17.21 17.77 12.51
N PHE A 132 17.94 18.82 12.18
CA PHE A 132 18.36 19.89 13.11
C PHE A 132 19.34 19.45 14.20
N THR A 133 19.93 18.25 14.09
CA THR A 133 21.05 17.82 14.94
C THR A 133 22.39 18.00 14.23
N ALA A 134 23.48 17.91 14.99
CA ALA A 134 24.82 17.99 14.42
C ALA A 134 25.03 16.91 13.36
N GLY A 135 25.52 17.30 12.18
CA GLY A 135 25.77 16.40 11.05
C GLY A 135 24.57 16.14 10.14
N SER A 136 23.36 16.65 10.47
CA SER A 136 22.22 16.51 9.57
C SER A 136 22.36 17.41 8.34
N LEU A 137 21.95 16.90 7.19
CA LEU A 137 21.93 17.60 5.92
C LEU A 137 20.48 17.90 5.49
N PRO A 138 20.24 18.85 4.56
CA PRO A 138 18.88 19.12 4.05
C PRO A 138 18.18 17.90 3.47
N GLN A 139 18.92 16.97 2.87
CA GLN A 139 18.36 15.71 2.35
C GLN A 139 17.76 14.83 3.45
N ASP A 140 18.31 14.88 4.68
CA ASP A 140 17.79 14.11 5.82
C ASP A 140 16.40 14.63 6.23
N LEU A 141 16.23 15.96 6.23
CA LEU A 141 14.93 16.57 6.48
C LEU A 141 13.90 16.16 5.43
N VAL A 142 14.28 16.18 4.16
CA VAL A 142 13.39 15.76 3.05
C VAL A 142 13.03 14.29 3.20
N HIS A 143 14.01 13.40 3.36
CA HIS A 143 13.79 11.96 3.52
C HIS A 143 12.85 11.65 4.68
N ILE A 144 13.16 12.17 5.87
CA ILE A 144 12.36 11.95 7.08
C ILE A 144 10.95 12.51 6.93
N THR A 145 10.80 13.69 6.32
CA THR A 145 9.47 14.27 6.08
C THR A 145 8.61 13.33 5.24
N PHE A 146 9.11 12.81 4.13
CA PHE A 146 8.37 11.87 3.30
C PHE A 146 8.13 10.53 4.00
N ALA A 147 9.09 10.01 4.75
CA ALA A 147 8.92 8.79 5.53
C ALA A 147 7.81 8.93 6.59
N VAL A 148 7.83 10.02 7.37
CA VAL A 148 6.81 10.31 8.39
C VAL A 148 5.43 10.51 7.76
N LEU A 149 5.33 11.27 6.67
CA LEU A 149 4.07 11.44 5.93
C LEU A 149 3.54 10.11 5.41
N GLY A 150 4.41 9.24 4.89
CA GLY A 150 4.05 7.90 4.46
C GLY A 150 3.45 7.08 5.60
N PHE A 151 4.08 7.06 6.77
CA PHE A 151 3.55 6.38 7.96
C PHE A 151 2.21 6.95 8.43
N LEU A 152 2.06 8.27 8.50
CA LEU A 152 0.80 8.91 8.87
C LEU A 152 -0.33 8.55 7.90
N LEU A 153 -0.05 8.54 6.60
CA LEU A 153 -1.03 8.14 5.59
C LEU A 153 -1.37 6.65 5.67
N ALA A 154 -0.42 5.78 6.01
CA ALA A 154 -0.71 4.37 6.29
C ALA A 154 -1.67 4.22 7.48
N ILE A 155 -1.45 4.97 8.56
CA ILE A 155 -2.35 5.02 9.73
C ILE A 155 -3.75 5.51 9.31
N VAL A 156 -3.83 6.56 8.49
CA VAL A 156 -5.11 7.05 7.96
C VAL A 156 -5.82 5.99 7.10
N ALA A 157 -5.10 5.28 6.23
CA ALA A 157 -5.67 4.22 5.40
C ALA A 157 -6.21 3.04 6.25
N MET A 158 -5.49 2.66 7.32
CA MET A 158 -5.97 1.67 8.29
C MET A 158 -7.24 2.15 8.99
N ALA A 159 -7.29 3.41 9.44
CA ALA A 159 -8.46 4.00 10.07
C ALA A 159 -9.66 4.03 9.10
N GLN A 160 -9.45 4.47 7.86
CA GLN A 160 -10.50 4.44 6.83
C GLN A 160 -11.02 3.01 6.60
N THR A 161 -10.13 2.01 6.53
CA THR A 161 -10.53 0.60 6.35
C THR A 161 -11.30 0.09 7.57
N ALA A 162 -10.91 0.48 8.79
CA ALA A 162 -11.61 0.15 10.03
C ALA A 162 -13.03 0.73 10.10
N MET A 163 -13.30 1.84 9.40
CA MET A 163 -14.63 2.44 9.31
C MET A 163 -15.54 1.73 8.29
N LEU A 164 -14.99 0.94 7.36
CA LEU A 164 -15.78 0.19 6.38
C LEU A 164 -16.43 -1.03 7.01
N ARG A 165 -17.76 -1.11 6.94
CA ARG A 165 -18.55 -2.20 7.57
C ARG A 165 -18.66 -3.47 6.71
N ARG A 166 -18.09 -3.48 5.49
CA ARG A 166 -18.30 -4.56 4.51
C ARG A 166 -17.67 -5.90 4.88
N ARG A 167 -16.55 -5.91 5.62
CA ARG A 167 -15.77 -7.10 6.00
C ARG A 167 -15.37 -7.01 7.46
N PRO A 168 -16.11 -7.64 8.39
CA PRO A 168 -15.87 -7.55 9.83
C PRO A 168 -14.45 -7.94 10.25
N TRP A 169 -13.90 -9.01 9.65
CA TRP A 169 -12.54 -9.47 9.94
C TRP A 169 -11.48 -8.44 9.52
N MET A 170 -11.61 -7.85 8.31
CA MET A 170 -10.66 -6.83 7.84
C MET A 170 -10.74 -5.56 8.69
N ARG A 171 -11.95 -5.21 9.15
CA ARG A 171 -12.14 -4.13 10.13
C ARG A 171 -11.39 -4.42 11.43
N ALA A 172 -11.52 -5.63 11.99
CA ALA A 172 -10.83 -6.03 13.22
C ALA A 172 -9.31 -6.00 13.04
N VAL A 173 -8.79 -6.57 11.96
CA VAL A 173 -7.37 -6.53 11.61
C VAL A 173 -6.89 -5.08 11.48
N SER A 174 -7.65 -4.21 10.81
CA SER A 174 -7.27 -2.80 10.64
C SER A 174 -7.25 -2.03 11.97
N ILE A 175 -8.20 -2.27 12.87
CA ILE A 175 -8.22 -1.65 14.21
C ILE A 175 -6.99 -2.12 15.00
N LEU A 176 -6.73 -3.42 15.03
CA LEU A 176 -5.61 -3.99 15.77
C LEU A 176 -4.27 -3.44 15.24
N THR A 177 -4.08 -3.48 13.92
CA THR A 177 -2.84 -3.00 13.30
C THR A 177 -2.68 -1.48 13.45
N LEU A 178 -3.76 -0.71 13.28
CA LEU A 178 -3.76 0.74 13.53
C LEU A 178 -3.28 1.07 14.94
N THR A 179 -3.81 0.38 15.95
CA THR A 179 -3.42 0.58 17.35
C THR A 179 -1.95 0.19 17.56
N ALA A 180 -1.53 -0.98 17.07
CA ALA A 180 -0.17 -1.46 17.23
C ALA A 180 0.85 -0.54 16.53
N VAL A 181 0.61 -0.19 15.26
CA VAL A 181 1.48 0.73 14.49
C VAL A 181 1.48 2.12 15.13
N GLY A 182 0.33 2.65 15.54
CA GLY A 182 0.24 3.95 16.20
C GLY A 182 1.07 4.02 17.49
N VAL A 183 0.91 3.01 18.36
CA VAL A 183 1.65 2.94 19.63
C VAL A 183 3.15 2.76 19.40
N THR A 184 3.54 1.80 18.55
CA THR A 184 4.97 1.52 18.29
C THR A 184 5.66 2.69 17.60
N SER A 185 5.03 3.29 16.58
CA SER A 185 5.58 4.46 15.87
C SER A 185 5.68 5.68 16.77
N PHE A 186 4.65 5.96 17.58
CA PHE A 186 4.68 7.10 18.51
C PHE A 186 5.76 6.91 19.58
N THR A 187 5.84 5.72 20.18
CA THR A 187 6.85 5.42 21.21
C THR A 187 8.27 5.48 20.61
N GLY A 188 8.48 4.89 19.44
CA GLY A 188 9.78 4.93 18.74
C GLY A 188 10.19 6.37 18.40
N ALA A 189 9.25 7.18 17.90
CA ALA A 189 9.51 8.59 17.60
C ALA A 189 9.87 9.40 18.85
N MET A 190 9.19 9.17 19.98
CA MET A 190 9.54 9.82 21.25
C MET A 190 10.94 9.43 21.74
N ILE A 191 11.29 8.13 21.65
CA ILE A 191 12.64 7.67 22.02
C ILE A 191 13.69 8.35 21.14
N ALA A 192 13.48 8.39 19.82
CA ALA A 192 14.41 9.04 18.89
C ALA A 192 14.55 10.56 19.20
N LEU A 193 13.42 11.24 19.44
CA LEU A 193 13.43 12.69 19.72
C LEU A 193 14.12 13.04 21.03
N PHE A 194 13.90 12.26 22.08
CA PHE A 194 14.51 12.49 23.40
C PHE A 194 15.86 11.77 23.59
N ARG A 195 16.43 11.22 22.51
CA ARG A 195 17.72 10.52 22.51
C ARG A 195 17.79 9.39 23.54
N GLY A 196 16.70 8.64 23.65
CA GLY A 196 16.61 7.46 24.53
C GLY A 196 17.35 6.25 23.96
N ASP A 197 16.94 5.06 24.40
CA ASP A 197 17.51 3.79 23.93
C ASP A 197 17.26 3.58 22.43
N THR A 198 18.30 3.77 21.61
CA THR A 198 18.22 3.69 20.16
C THR A 198 17.94 2.27 19.66
N VAL A 199 18.39 1.25 20.37
CA VAL A 199 18.13 -0.17 20.03
C VAL A 199 16.64 -0.48 20.22
N PHE A 200 16.06 -0.07 21.34
CA PHE A 200 14.65 -0.29 21.60
C PHE A 200 13.78 0.56 20.65
N GLY A 201 14.10 1.85 20.46
CA GLY A 201 13.41 2.73 19.53
C GLY A 201 13.41 2.19 18.10
N GLY A 202 14.56 1.71 17.62
CA GLY A 202 14.70 1.11 16.30
C GLY A 202 13.91 -0.19 16.14
N ASN A 203 13.89 -1.06 17.14
CA ASN A 203 13.08 -2.28 17.11
C ASN A 203 11.58 -1.95 17.02
N LEU A 204 11.11 -0.88 17.65
CA LEU A 204 9.73 -0.41 17.51
C LEU A 204 9.44 0.10 16.11
N GLU A 205 10.38 0.79 15.46
CA GLU A 205 10.26 1.24 14.07
C GLU A 205 10.19 0.04 13.11
N PHE A 206 11.04 -0.97 13.28
CA PHE A 206 10.96 -2.22 12.50
C PHE A 206 9.62 -2.94 12.69
N ALA A 207 9.12 -3.02 13.92
CA ALA A 207 7.81 -3.61 14.20
C ALA A 207 6.69 -2.83 13.53
N ALA A 208 6.69 -1.50 13.64
CA ALA A 208 5.70 -0.64 13.01
C ALA A 208 5.71 -0.78 11.47
N ALA A 209 6.89 -0.73 10.84
CA ALA A 209 7.04 -0.88 9.40
C ALA A 209 6.55 -2.25 8.94
N THR A 210 6.94 -3.33 9.63
CA THR A 210 6.52 -4.69 9.30
C THR A 210 4.99 -4.84 9.39
N LEU A 211 4.39 -4.39 10.49
CA LEU A 211 2.94 -4.47 10.68
C LEU A 211 2.18 -3.68 9.60
N ALA A 212 2.65 -2.48 9.27
CA ALA A 212 2.02 -1.64 8.26
C ALA A 212 2.10 -2.27 6.86
N ILE A 213 3.26 -2.80 6.47
CA ILE A 213 3.47 -3.43 5.15
C ILE A 213 2.69 -4.74 5.04
N VAL A 214 2.70 -5.58 6.08
CA VAL A 214 1.92 -6.82 6.11
C VAL A 214 0.42 -6.53 6.04
N TRP A 215 -0.07 -5.54 6.80
CA TRP A 215 -1.46 -5.09 6.70
C TRP A 215 -1.80 -4.66 5.28
N PHE A 216 -0.92 -3.90 4.63
CA PHE A 216 -1.15 -3.45 3.26
C PHE A 216 -1.20 -4.62 2.27
N GLY A 217 -0.33 -5.62 2.40
CA GLY A 217 -0.38 -6.86 1.61
C GLY A 217 -1.70 -7.62 1.81
N VAL A 218 -2.13 -7.79 3.07
CA VAL A 218 -3.41 -8.43 3.42
C VAL A 218 -4.60 -7.65 2.85
N PHE A 219 -4.57 -6.31 2.92
CA PHE A 219 -5.59 -5.45 2.32
C PHE A 219 -5.64 -5.63 0.79
N GLY A 220 -4.50 -5.70 0.12
CA GLY A 220 -4.43 -5.99 -1.32
C GLY A 220 -5.04 -7.35 -1.68
N LEU A 221 -4.76 -8.41 -0.90
CA LEU A 221 -5.39 -9.72 -1.08
C LEU A 221 -6.90 -9.66 -0.85
N GLN A 222 -7.38 -8.87 0.11
CA GLN A 222 -8.81 -8.67 0.32
C GLN A 222 -9.47 -7.99 -0.89
N VAL A 223 -8.83 -6.98 -1.47
CA VAL A 223 -9.32 -6.31 -2.70
C VAL A 223 -9.39 -7.31 -3.86
N ALA A 224 -8.41 -8.20 -3.99
CA ALA A 224 -8.41 -9.26 -5.00
C ALA A 224 -9.54 -10.29 -4.77
N ALA A 225 -9.78 -10.70 -3.51
CA ALA A 225 -10.85 -11.62 -3.15
C ALA A 225 -12.25 -11.03 -3.40
N ASP A 226 -12.44 -9.73 -3.13
CA ASP A 226 -13.68 -9.03 -3.45
C ASP A 226 -13.93 -8.95 -4.97
N ALA A 227 -12.84 -8.99 -5.78
CA ALA A 227 -12.91 -9.13 -7.22
C ALA A 227 -13.52 -10.47 -7.65
N LEU A 228 -13.07 -11.56 -7.05
CA LEU A 228 -13.56 -12.91 -7.32
C LEU A 228 -15.02 -13.10 -6.90
N ALA A 229 -15.38 -12.64 -5.70
CA ALA A 229 -16.75 -12.80 -5.20
C ALA A 229 -17.78 -12.10 -6.09
N ALA A 230 -17.43 -10.97 -6.70
CA ALA A 230 -18.28 -10.27 -7.65
C ALA A 230 -18.47 -11.04 -8.99
N ASP A 231 -17.56 -11.93 -9.35
CA ASP A 231 -17.67 -12.79 -10.53
C ASP A 231 -18.50 -14.07 -10.24
N GLY A 232 -18.39 -14.61 -9.03
CA GLY A 232 -19.13 -15.80 -8.59
C GLY A 232 -20.65 -15.61 -8.47
N GLY A 233 -21.09 -14.37 -8.24
CA GLY A 233 -22.52 -14.03 -8.11
C GLY A 233 -23.31 -13.94 -9.42
N ARG A 234 -22.69 -14.11 -10.60
CA ARG A 234 -23.42 -14.13 -11.88
C ARG A 234 -24.10 -15.46 -12.10
N PRO A 235 -25.37 -15.48 -12.56
CA PRO A 235 -26.08 -16.70 -12.95
C PRO A 235 -25.26 -17.50 -13.98
N ALA A 236 -25.29 -18.83 -13.84
CA ALA A 236 -24.54 -19.74 -14.73
C ALA A 236 -24.88 -19.57 -16.22
N ALA A 237 -26.07 -19.04 -16.53
CA ALA A 237 -26.52 -18.72 -17.89
C ALA A 237 -25.69 -17.61 -18.58
N GLU A 238 -25.20 -16.63 -17.83
CA GLU A 238 -24.33 -15.54 -18.38
C GLU A 238 -22.85 -15.95 -18.52
N ARG A 239 -22.44 -17.08 -17.92
CA ARG A 239 -21.06 -17.60 -18.01
C ARG A 239 -20.77 -18.45 -19.23
N ARG A 240 -21.80 -18.84 -20.01
CA ARG A 240 -21.70 -19.76 -21.16
C ARG A 240 -22.05 -19.08 -22.48
N VAL A 241 -21.53 -17.90 -22.74
CA VAL A 241 -21.54 -17.40 -24.12
C VAL A 241 -20.10 -17.48 -24.61
N PRO A 242 -19.82 -18.38 -25.61
CA PRO A 242 -18.47 -18.48 -26.19
C PRO A 242 -18.07 -17.26 -26.98
#